data_ab9105f1dc30cecd1255be3c8be170f6
#
_entry.id   ab9105f1dc30cecd1255be3c8be170f6
#
_cell.length_a   1.000
_cell.length_b   1.000
_cell.length_c   1.000
_cell.angle_alpha   90.00
_cell.angle_beta   90.00
_cell.angle_gamma   90.00
#
_symmetry.space_group_name_H-M   'P 1'
#
loop_
_entity.id
_entity.type
_entity.pdbx_description
1 polymer ?
#
loop_
_entity_poly.entity_id
_entity_poly.type
_entity_poly.pdbx_seq_one_letter_code
_entity_poly.pdbx_strand_id
1 'polypeptide(L)'
;MKGKFFAKQLQYSLTALALMNVYSGRALAQQSHAHVPNNQQQQLSIAQQSKASALVKIVRESTERFKQVSVAEREGYALQFGCVSGSDSGAMGLHYVNGALVASGVIDATRPQIVIYEPAADGGLKLIGADYLVLADMWNAQHPEGPPQLMGQLFHYFESPNRFGLPAFYTLHVWAWKDNPNGAFVNWHPNVSCASFAGQNP
;
A
#
# COMPACT_ATOMS: atom_id res chain seq x y z
N MET A 1 -22.04 -29.75 -60.36
CA MET A 1 -21.02 -30.78 -60.58
C MET A 1 -20.53 -31.18 -59.20
N LYS A 2 -21.02 -32.21 -58.55
CA LYS A 2 -20.78 -33.66 -58.60
C LYS A 2 -19.29 -34.04 -58.36
N GLY A 3 -19.07 -34.74 -57.28
CA GLY A 3 -17.91 -35.58 -56.94
C GLY A 3 -17.72 -35.63 -55.43
N LYS A 4 -18.19 -36.46 -54.67
CA LYS A 4 -18.28 -37.91 -54.32
C LYS A 4 -16.90 -38.60 -54.07
N PHE A 5 -16.86 -39.30 -52.90
CA PHE A 5 -16.12 -40.51 -52.52
C PHE A 5 -14.76 -40.28 -51.85
N PHE A 6 -14.30 -40.98 -50.80
CA PHE A 6 -14.56 -42.36 -50.33
C PHE A 6 -14.20 -42.52 -48.84
N ALA A 7 -15.02 -43.29 -48.14
CA ALA A 7 -14.71 -43.88 -46.86
C ALA A 7 -13.72 -45.06 -47.01
N LYS A 8 -12.81 -45.23 -46.08
CA LYS A 8 -12.16 -46.52 -45.83
C LYS A 8 -12.07 -46.77 -44.33
N GLN A 9 -12.96 -47.67 -43.89
CA GLN A 9 -12.76 -48.42 -42.63
C GLN A 9 -11.62 -49.42 -42.84
N LEU A 10 -10.78 -49.52 -41.81
CA LEU A 10 -9.94 -50.71 -41.62
C LEU A 10 -9.98 -51.11 -40.13
N GLN A 11 -10.66 -52.24 -39.90
CA GLN A 11 -10.59 -52.99 -38.66
C GLN A 11 -9.28 -53.79 -38.63
N TYR A 12 -8.56 -53.75 -37.53
CA TYR A 12 -7.62 -54.82 -37.15
C TYR A 12 -7.67 -55.02 -35.63
N SER A 13 -8.24 -56.11 -35.26
CA SER A 13 -7.79 -57.26 -34.46
C SER A 13 -7.08 -56.99 -33.13
N LEU A 14 -7.76 -57.47 -32.08
CA LEU A 14 -7.24 -57.68 -30.73
C LEU A 14 -6.03 -58.64 -30.71
N THR A 15 -4.94 -58.21 -30.09
CA THR A 15 -4.00 -59.12 -29.42
C THR A 15 -3.72 -58.55 -28.02
N ALA A 16 -4.19 -59.30 -27.04
CA ALA A 16 -3.90 -59.06 -25.64
C ALA A 16 -2.44 -59.39 -25.37
N LEU A 17 -1.65 -58.44 -24.93
CA LEU A 17 -0.34 -58.67 -24.32
C LEU A 17 -0.39 -58.12 -22.91
N ALA A 18 -0.42 -59.04 -21.95
CA ALA A 18 -0.28 -58.75 -20.54
C ALA A 18 1.17 -58.28 -20.28
N LEU A 19 1.35 -57.01 -20.00
CA LEU A 19 2.59 -56.45 -19.46
C LEU A 19 2.42 -56.18 -17.99
N MET A 20 3.15 -56.90 -17.17
CA MET A 20 3.31 -56.71 -15.73
C MET A 20 3.77 -55.27 -15.46
N ASN A 21 2.92 -54.50 -14.83
CA ASN A 21 3.29 -53.20 -14.28
C ASN A 21 4.16 -53.42 -13.05
N VAL A 22 5.46 -53.25 -13.22
CA VAL A 22 6.39 -53.03 -12.11
C VAL A 22 6.14 -51.63 -11.60
N TYR A 23 5.41 -51.52 -10.52
CA TYR A 23 5.28 -50.24 -9.77
C TYR A 23 6.64 -49.88 -9.19
N SER A 24 7.42 -49.10 -9.93
CA SER A 24 8.54 -48.35 -9.38
C SER A 24 7.96 -47.23 -8.54
N GLY A 25 7.86 -47.46 -7.24
CA GLY A 25 7.53 -46.42 -6.29
C GLY A 25 8.53 -45.27 -6.40
N ARG A 26 8.18 -44.22 -7.14
CA ARG A 26 8.83 -42.92 -6.96
C ARG A 26 8.45 -42.41 -5.60
N ALA A 27 9.35 -42.53 -4.65
CA ALA A 27 9.30 -41.77 -3.42
C ALA A 27 9.24 -40.27 -3.82
N LEU A 28 8.07 -39.65 -3.65
CA LEU A 28 7.97 -38.20 -3.65
C LEU A 28 8.85 -37.74 -2.50
N ALA A 29 10.00 -37.16 -2.83
CA ALA A 29 10.79 -36.44 -1.86
C ALA A 29 9.88 -35.34 -1.31
N GLN A 30 9.35 -35.52 -0.11
CA GLN A 30 8.78 -34.46 0.67
C GLN A 30 9.87 -33.40 0.78
N GLN A 31 9.70 -32.29 0.09
CA GLN A 31 10.47 -31.09 0.37
C GLN A 31 10.17 -30.74 1.83
N SER A 32 11.10 -31.08 2.70
CA SER A 32 11.10 -30.58 4.06
C SER A 32 11.22 -29.05 3.94
N HIS A 33 10.10 -28.35 4.11
CA HIS A 33 10.16 -26.92 4.36
C HIS A 33 11.07 -26.76 5.56
N ALA A 34 12.28 -26.23 5.29
CA ALA A 34 13.22 -25.91 6.35
C ALA A 34 12.50 -24.99 7.35
N HIS A 35 12.19 -25.52 8.50
CA HIS A 35 11.58 -24.75 9.57
C HIS A 35 12.62 -23.74 10.02
N VAL A 36 12.45 -22.47 9.64
CA VAL A 36 13.30 -21.40 10.14
C VAL A 36 13.14 -21.41 11.67
N PRO A 37 14.23 -21.48 12.43
CA PRO A 37 14.15 -21.56 13.88
C PRO A 37 13.27 -20.41 14.41
N ASN A 38 12.37 -20.70 15.33
CA ASN A 38 11.42 -19.75 15.91
C ASN A 38 12.09 -18.46 16.42
N ASN A 39 13.33 -18.56 16.89
CA ASN A 39 14.13 -17.42 17.33
C ASN A 39 14.49 -16.42 16.22
N GLN A 40 14.72 -16.88 14.99
CA GLN A 40 15.03 -15.97 13.87
C GLN A 40 13.78 -15.24 13.39
N GLN A 41 12.64 -15.91 13.34
CA GLN A 41 11.34 -15.28 13.01
C GLN A 41 10.96 -14.25 14.07
N GLN A 42 11.17 -14.55 15.34
CA GLN A 42 10.89 -13.63 16.43
C GLN A 42 11.82 -12.41 16.42
N GLN A 43 13.12 -12.58 16.13
CA GLN A 43 14.07 -11.48 15.99
C GLN A 43 13.75 -10.57 14.81
N LEU A 44 13.37 -11.11 13.66
CA LEU A 44 12.93 -10.32 12.51
C LEU A 44 11.67 -9.53 12.84
N SER A 45 10.69 -10.12 13.53
CA SER A 45 9.48 -9.43 13.97
C SER A 45 9.78 -8.28 14.93
N ILE A 46 10.65 -8.48 15.90
CA ILE A 46 11.08 -7.43 16.84
C ILE A 46 11.80 -6.29 16.10
N ALA A 47 12.68 -6.61 15.15
CA ALA A 47 13.39 -5.61 14.36
C ALA A 47 12.43 -4.80 13.47
N GLN A 48 11.44 -5.45 12.88
CA GLN A 48 10.41 -4.77 12.09
C GLN A 48 9.55 -3.84 12.96
N GLN A 49 9.13 -4.28 14.13
CA GLN A 49 8.39 -3.46 15.08
C GLN A 49 9.19 -2.25 15.56
N SER A 50 10.50 -2.45 15.81
CA SER A 50 11.39 -1.36 16.18
C SER A 50 11.50 -0.29 15.09
N LYS A 51 11.65 -0.70 13.82
CA LYS A 51 11.68 0.20 12.67
C LYS A 51 10.35 0.95 12.49
N ALA A 52 9.23 0.25 12.63
CA ALA A 52 7.88 0.82 12.57
C ALA A 52 7.69 1.90 13.64
N SER A 53 8.05 1.59 14.90
CA SER A 53 7.98 2.53 16.01
C SER A 53 8.92 3.73 15.83
N ALA A 54 10.10 3.51 15.27
CA ALA A 54 11.06 4.57 14.96
C ALA A 54 10.52 5.51 13.86
N LEU A 55 9.85 4.98 12.82
CA LEU A 55 9.23 5.81 11.80
C LEU A 55 8.12 6.70 12.37
N VAL A 56 7.21 6.14 13.18
CA VAL A 56 6.16 6.92 13.86
C VAL A 56 6.77 8.05 14.71
N LYS A 57 7.86 7.75 15.44
CA LYS A 57 8.56 8.77 16.24
C LYS A 57 9.17 9.87 15.37
N ILE A 58 9.87 9.52 14.29
CA ILE A 58 10.47 10.49 13.37
C ILE A 58 9.39 11.40 12.77
N VAL A 59 8.28 10.83 12.29
CA VAL A 59 7.16 11.61 11.75
C VAL A 59 6.59 12.56 12.81
N ARG A 60 6.39 12.07 14.04
CA ARG A 60 5.91 12.92 15.14
C ARG A 60 6.83 14.09 15.40
N GLU A 61 8.13 13.84 15.53
CA GLU A 61 9.13 14.89 15.81
C GLU A 61 9.26 15.89 14.67
N SER A 62 9.32 15.40 13.42
CA SER A 62 9.50 16.26 12.25
C SER A 62 8.27 17.10 11.89
N THR A 63 7.06 16.65 12.26
CA THR A 63 5.80 17.33 11.94
C THR A 63 5.20 18.08 13.12
N GLU A 64 5.81 18.07 14.30
CA GLU A 64 5.25 18.70 15.51
C GLU A 64 4.87 20.17 15.31
N ARG A 65 5.69 20.92 14.58
CA ARG A 65 5.43 22.34 14.25
C ARG A 65 4.16 22.54 13.43
N PHE A 66 3.74 21.52 12.70
CA PHE A 66 2.52 21.54 11.88
C PHE A 66 1.22 21.34 12.68
N LYS A 67 1.28 21.18 14.02
CA LYS A 67 0.09 21.30 14.86
C LYS A 67 -0.61 22.65 14.65
N GLN A 68 0.14 23.67 14.21
CA GLN A 68 -0.41 24.93 13.69
C GLN A 68 -0.44 24.82 12.16
N VAL A 69 -1.61 24.65 11.57
CA VAL A 69 -1.78 24.50 10.13
C VAL A 69 -1.12 25.63 9.32
N SER A 70 -1.18 26.86 9.84
CA SER A 70 -0.54 28.03 9.20
C SER A 70 0.99 27.90 9.06
N VAL A 71 1.63 27.05 9.87
CA VAL A 71 3.07 26.73 9.69
C VAL A 71 3.24 25.82 8.48
N ALA A 72 2.41 24.80 8.35
CA ALA A 72 2.44 23.91 7.16
C ALA A 72 2.18 24.73 5.88
N GLU A 73 1.19 25.62 5.89
CA GLU A 73 0.87 26.50 4.75
C GLU A 73 2.06 27.36 4.35
N ARG A 74 2.74 27.99 5.30
CA ARG A 74 3.96 28.77 5.03
C ARG A 74 5.12 27.94 4.48
N GLU A 75 5.15 26.64 4.80
CA GLU A 75 6.15 25.71 4.27
C GLU A 75 5.73 25.06 2.93
N GLY A 76 4.64 25.54 2.30
CA GLY A 76 4.21 25.15 0.97
C GLY A 76 3.22 23.98 0.92
N TYR A 77 2.64 23.60 2.06
CA TYR A 77 1.55 22.63 2.10
C TYR A 77 0.21 23.36 1.86
N ALA A 78 -0.64 22.79 1.03
CA ALA A 78 -1.96 23.31 0.74
C ALA A 78 -3.00 22.18 0.73
N LEU A 79 -4.22 22.49 1.18
CA LEU A 79 -5.32 21.54 1.16
C LEU A 79 -5.61 21.06 -0.28
N GLN A 80 -5.62 19.75 -0.45
CA GLN A 80 -6.03 19.09 -1.68
C GLN A 80 -7.11 18.04 -1.35
N PHE A 81 -8.01 17.79 -2.31
CA PHE A 81 -9.02 16.72 -2.25
C PHE A 81 -10.08 16.86 -1.15
N GLY A 82 -10.19 17.99 -0.47
CA GLY A 82 -11.14 18.16 0.64
C GLY A 82 -10.87 17.18 1.80
N CYS A 83 -11.93 16.77 2.52
CA CYS A 83 -11.82 15.78 3.58
C CYS A 83 -12.14 14.38 3.03
N VAL A 84 -11.15 13.52 2.97
CA VAL A 84 -11.27 12.19 2.37
C VAL A 84 -11.96 11.23 3.33
N SER A 85 -13.14 10.76 2.96
CA SER A 85 -13.94 9.81 3.74
C SER A 85 -14.32 8.57 2.93
N GLY A 86 -14.56 7.46 3.61
CA GLY A 86 -15.11 6.22 3.08
C GLY A 86 -16.45 5.90 3.71
N SER A 87 -17.34 5.18 3.01
CA SER A 87 -18.69 4.87 3.49
C SER A 87 -18.67 4.06 4.79
N ASP A 88 -17.74 3.09 4.92
CA ASP A 88 -17.73 2.11 6.00
C ASP A 88 -16.35 1.99 6.70
N SER A 89 -15.38 2.81 6.30
CA SER A 89 -13.98 2.68 6.74
C SER A 89 -13.52 3.82 7.63
N GLY A 90 -14.42 4.78 7.94
CA GLY A 90 -14.05 6.04 8.59
C GLY A 90 -13.49 7.05 7.58
N ALA A 91 -12.41 7.75 7.93
CA ALA A 91 -11.84 8.75 7.04
C ALA A 91 -10.30 8.72 7.04
N MET A 92 -9.72 9.33 6.02
CA MET A 92 -8.30 9.68 5.99
C MET A 92 -8.06 11.10 6.52
N GLY A 93 -9.06 11.99 6.42
CA GLY A 93 -8.98 13.38 6.83
C GLY A 93 -8.59 14.35 5.72
N LEU A 94 -8.13 15.53 6.11
CA LEU A 94 -7.74 16.63 5.23
C LEU A 94 -6.27 16.52 4.86
N HIS A 95 -5.97 16.38 3.56
CA HIS A 95 -4.61 16.24 3.05
C HIS A 95 -4.03 17.58 2.64
N TYR A 96 -3.10 18.09 3.41
CA TYR A 96 -2.30 19.26 3.06
C TYR A 96 -1.05 18.78 2.33
N VAL A 97 -0.98 19.00 1.04
CA VAL A 97 0.03 18.46 0.13
C VAL A 97 1.07 19.52 -0.21
N ASN A 98 2.35 19.16 -0.09
CA ASN A 98 3.45 19.96 -0.62
C ASN A 98 3.80 19.45 -2.04
N GLY A 99 3.30 20.16 -3.04
CA GLY A 99 3.48 19.79 -4.45
C GLY A 99 4.94 19.75 -4.90
N ALA A 100 5.81 20.58 -4.32
CA ALA A 100 7.23 20.57 -4.65
C ALA A 100 7.92 19.30 -4.13
N LEU A 101 7.52 18.80 -2.95
CA LEU A 101 8.01 17.52 -2.42
C LEU A 101 7.50 16.34 -3.24
N VAL A 102 6.24 16.36 -3.67
CA VAL A 102 5.70 15.33 -4.58
C VAL A 102 6.46 15.33 -5.91
N ALA A 103 6.66 16.49 -6.51
CA ALA A 103 7.37 16.64 -7.78
C ALA A 103 8.86 16.22 -7.70
N SER A 104 9.46 16.27 -6.51
CA SER A 104 10.85 15.82 -6.33
C SER A 104 11.03 14.32 -6.47
N GLY A 105 9.99 13.52 -6.23
CA GLY A 105 10.05 12.06 -6.19
C GLY A 105 10.92 11.47 -5.06
N VAL A 106 11.40 12.29 -4.12
CA VAL A 106 12.29 11.87 -3.03
C VAL A 106 11.48 11.49 -1.80
N ILE A 107 11.78 10.32 -1.23
CA ILE A 107 11.19 9.86 0.05
C ILE A 107 12.19 10.13 1.16
N ASP A 108 11.80 10.96 2.13
CA ASP A 108 12.57 11.31 3.32
C ASP A 108 11.67 11.22 4.56
N ALA A 109 12.03 10.38 5.52
CA ALA A 109 11.23 10.16 6.73
C ALA A 109 10.93 11.45 7.53
N THR A 110 11.79 12.47 7.41
CA THR A 110 11.63 13.76 8.11
C THR A 110 10.84 14.81 7.30
N ARG A 111 10.51 14.50 6.04
CA ARG A 111 9.88 15.45 5.10
C ARG A 111 8.75 14.79 4.32
N PRO A 112 7.62 14.46 4.99
CA PRO A 112 6.48 13.86 4.33
C PRO A 112 5.91 14.82 3.27
N GLN A 113 5.46 14.30 2.15
CA GLN A 113 4.82 15.05 1.09
C GLN A 113 3.46 15.62 1.51
N ILE A 114 2.84 15.01 2.52
CA ILE A 114 1.50 15.34 2.97
C ILE A 114 1.47 15.35 4.51
N VAL A 115 0.79 16.33 5.10
CA VAL A 115 0.39 16.33 6.51
C VAL A 115 -1.13 16.24 6.58
N ILE A 116 -1.63 15.46 7.54
CA ILE A 116 -3.03 15.08 7.59
C ILE A 116 -3.69 15.69 8.84
N TYR A 117 -4.84 16.33 8.62
CA TYR A 117 -5.61 16.93 9.70
C TYR A 117 -7.03 16.35 9.79
N GLU A 118 -7.55 16.34 11.00
CA GLU A 118 -8.96 16.09 11.28
C GLU A 118 -9.65 17.43 11.58
N PRO A 119 -10.78 17.74 10.91
CA PRO A 119 -11.54 18.94 11.23
C PRO A 119 -12.22 18.78 12.58
N ALA A 120 -12.07 19.79 13.46
CA ALA A 120 -12.68 19.83 14.79
C ALA A 120 -14.00 20.61 14.77
N ALA A 121 -14.87 20.32 15.73
CA ALA A 121 -16.20 20.94 15.83
C ALA A 121 -16.16 22.46 16.07
N ASP A 122 -15.07 22.98 16.62
CA ASP A 122 -14.82 24.39 16.84
C ASP A 122 -14.29 25.13 15.59
N GLY A 123 -14.21 24.43 14.45
CA GLY A 123 -13.65 24.94 13.19
C GLY A 123 -12.12 24.87 13.12
N GLY A 124 -11.45 24.35 14.16
CA GLY A 124 -10.02 24.11 14.18
C GLY A 124 -9.61 22.88 13.38
N LEU A 125 -8.30 22.72 13.20
CA LEU A 125 -7.71 21.55 12.57
C LEU A 125 -6.76 20.87 13.56
N LYS A 126 -6.92 19.55 13.73
CA LYS A 126 -6.06 18.75 14.57
C LYS A 126 -5.14 17.90 13.71
N LEU A 127 -3.83 18.07 13.83
CA LEU A 127 -2.85 17.21 13.17
C LEU A 127 -3.03 15.77 13.68
N ILE A 128 -3.20 14.82 12.77
CA ILE A 128 -3.43 13.40 13.08
C ILE A 128 -2.38 12.46 12.50
N GLY A 129 -1.70 12.86 11.42
CA GLY A 129 -0.70 12.03 10.78
C GLY A 129 0.02 12.73 9.63
N ALA A 130 0.75 11.94 8.90
CA ALA A 130 1.41 12.33 7.67
C ALA A 130 1.25 11.23 6.62
N ASP A 131 1.52 11.57 5.35
CA ASP A 131 1.52 10.62 4.26
C ASP A 131 2.67 10.93 3.30
N TYR A 132 3.32 9.88 2.82
CA TYR A 132 4.37 9.94 1.81
C TYR A 132 3.75 9.54 0.48
N LEU A 133 4.01 10.34 -0.57
CA LEU A 133 3.45 10.09 -1.89
C LEU A 133 4.49 10.30 -2.97
N VAL A 134 4.63 9.32 -3.86
CA VAL A 134 5.42 9.43 -5.10
C VAL A 134 4.61 8.92 -6.29
N LEU A 135 4.73 9.60 -7.44
CA LEU A 135 4.07 9.15 -8.67
C LEU A 135 4.74 7.87 -9.17
N ALA A 136 3.90 6.87 -9.52
CA ALA A 136 4.38 5.52 -9.83
C ALA A 136 5.32 5.49 -11.05
N ASP A 137 5.00 6.23 -12.12
CA ASP A 137 5.83 6.25 -13.32
C ASP A 137 7.20 6.87 -13.05
N MET A 138 7.26 7.95 -12.24
CA MET A 138 8.52 8.59 -11.85
C MET A 138 9.37 7.65 -10.99
N TRP A 139 8.75 6.99 -10.02
CA TRP A 139 9.43 6.04 -9.15
C TRP A 139 9.97 4.86 -9.93
N ASN A 140 9.11 4.17 -10.69
CA ASN A 140 9.45 2.96 -11.42
C ASN A 140 10.55 3.19 -12.49
N ALA A 141 10.59 4.38 -13.08
CA ALA A 141 11.65 4.74 -14.05
C ALA A 141 13.06 4.82 -13.41
N GLN A 142 13.14 5.07 -12.11
CA GLN A 142 14.40 5.23 -11.38
C GLN A 142 14.72 4.03 -10.47
N HIS A 143 13.71 3.20 -10.14
CA HIS A 143 13.78 2.13 -9.16
C HIS A 143 13.24 0.80 -9.74
N PRO A 144 13.99 0.16 -10.65
CA PRO A 144 13.59 -1.13 -11.25
C PRO A 144 13.55 -2.28 -10.22
N GLU A 145 14.13 -2.08 -9.04
CA GLU A 145 14.13 -3.04 -7.94
C GLU A 145 12.76 -3.24 -7.28
N GLY A 146 11.80 -2.33 -7.50
CA GLY A 146 10.44 -2.50 -7.04
C GLY A 146 9.82 -1.29 -6.30
N PRO A 147 8.69 -1.51 -5.62
CA PRO A 147 7.93 -0.45 -4.98
C PRO A 147 8.70 0.21 -3.84
N PRO A 148 8.37 1.48 -3.52
CA PRO A 148 9.06 2.19 -2.46
C PRO A 148 8.82 1.57 -1.08
N GLN A 149 9.84 1.69 -0.24
CA GLN A 149 9.80 1.31 1.17
C GLN A 149 10.41 2.43 2.02
N LEU A 150 9.84 2.64 3.19
CA LEU A 150 10.39 3.55 4.19
C LEU A 150 10.52 2.85 5.54
N MET A 151 11.74 2.64 6.01
CA MET A 151 12.04 1.94 7.26
C MET A 151 11.34 0.57 7.38
N GLY A 152 11.26 -0.17 6.26
CA GLY A 152 10.63 -1.49 6.18
C GLY A 152 9.11 -1.48 6.02
N GLN A 153 8.48 -0.32 5.88
CA GLN A 153 7.08 -0.20 5.53
C GLN A 153 6.94 -0.06 4.01
N LEU A 154 6.19 -0.98 3.39
CA LEU A 154 5.86 -0.92 1.97
C LEU A 154 4.79 0.14 1.72
N PHE A 155 4.92 0.84 0.61
CA PHE A 155 3.89 1.77 0.15
C PHE A 155 2.73 1.02 -0.52
N HIS A 156 1.53 1.52 -0.33
CA HIS A 156 0.34 1.06 -1.05
C HIS A 156 0.33 1.65 -2.45
N TYR A 157 -0.04 0.84 -3.43
CA TYR A 157 -0.19 1.28 -4.82
C TYR A 157 -1.64 1.66 -5.10
N PHE A 158 -1.82 2.82 -5.74
CA PHE A 158 -3.10 3.29 -6.28
C PHE A 158 -2.97 3.43 -7.78
N GLU A 159 -3.77 2.68 -8.51
CA GLU A 159 -3.83 2.77 -9.98
C GLU A 159 -4.58 4.02 -10.45
N SER A 160 -4.47 4.31 -11.73
CA SER A 160 -5.26 5.35 -12.42
C SER A 160 -6.25 4.65 -13.37
N PRO A 161 -7.52 5.13 -13.48
CA PRO A 161 -8.08 6.30 -12.80
C PRO A 161 -8.42 6.02 -11.32
N ASN A 162 -8.26 7.04 -10.47
CA ASN A 162 -8.61 6.99 -9.05
C ASN A 162 -9.46 8.20 -8.64
N ARG A 163 -10.08 8.13 -7.45
CA ARG A 163 -10.97 9.17 -6.96
C ARG A 163 -10.32 10.55 -6.78
N PHE A 164 -9.00 10.60 -6.75
CA PHE A 164 -8.22 11.84 -6.57
C PHE A 164 -7.89 12.52 -7.91
N GLY A 165 -8.19 11.87 -9.05
CA GLY A 165 -7.82 12.36 -10.38
C GLY A 165 -6.31 12.41 -10.64
N LEU A 166 -5.53 11.67 -9.84
CA LEU A 166 -4.09 11.58 -9.97
C LEU A 166 -3.66 10.49 -10.96
N PRO A 167 -2.48 10.61 -11.59
CA PRO A 167 -1.79 9.44 -12.15
C PRO A 167 -1.61 8.36 -11.09
N ALA A 168 -1.24 7.15 -11.50
CA ALA A 168 -0.93 6.08 -10.56
C ALA A 168 0.18 6.52 -9.58
N PHE A 169 0.05 6.15 -8.31
CA PHE A 169 0.99 6.58 -7.26
C PHE A 169 1.17 5.52 -6.18
N TYR A 170 2.27 5.65 -5.46
CA TYR A 170 2.55 4.93 -4.22
C TYR A 170 2.36 5.86 -3.03
N THR A 171 1.76 5.37 -1.94
CA THR A 171 1.51 6.16 -0.73
C THR A 171 1.73 5.35 0.54
N LEU A 172 2.15 6.00 1.61
CA LEU A 172 2.33 5.42 2.95
C LEU A 172 1.80 6.37 4.01
N HIS A 173 0.59 6.09 4.53
CA HIS A 173 0.06 6.80 5.70
C HIS A 173 0.82 6.44 6.97
N VAL A 174 1.03 7.43 7.83
CA VAL A 174 1.63 7.26 9.17
C VAL A 174 0.78 8.00 10.20
N TRP A 175 -0.01 7.25 10.98
CA TRP A 175 -0.86 7.78 12.04
C TRP A 175 -0.02 8.12 13.29
N ALA A 176 0.76 9.21 13.20
CA ALA A 176 1.73 9.56 14.23
C ALA A 176 1.12 10.33 15.41
N TRP A 177 -0.05 10.97 15.24
CA TRP A 177 -0.65 11.86 16.23
C TRP A 177 -2.02 11.41 16.74
N LYS A 178 -2.63 10.43 16.07
CA LYS A 178 -3.87 9.77 16.46
C LYS A 178 -3.71 8.28 16.29
N ASP A 179 -3.80 7.54 17.37
CA ASP A 179 -3.63 6.08 17.36
C ASP A 179 -4.76 5.43 16.56
N ASN A 180 -4.38 4.65 15.55
CA ASN A 180 -5.33 3.93 14.71
C ASN A 180 -5.43 2.48 15.18
N PRO A 181 -6.63 2.02 15.58
CA PRO A 181 -6.82 0.65 16.08
C PRO A 181 -6.51 -0.43 15.02
N ASN A 182 -6.56 -0.07 13.73
CA ASN A 182 -6.26 -0.97 12.62
C ASN A 182 -4.77 -0.99 12.24
N GLY A 183 -3.93 -0.20 12.93
CA GLY A 183 -2.49 -0.11 12.69
C GLY A 183 -2.02 1.27 12.23
N ALA A 184 -0.73 1.55 12.49
CA ALA A 184 -0.16 2.87 12.24
C ALA A 184 0.06 3.21 10.75
N PHE A 185 -0.01 2.22 9.85
CA PHE A 185 0.37 2.36 8.43
C PHE A 185 -0.75 1.98 7.46
N VAL A 186 -1.98 1.90 7.93
CA VAL A 186 -3.16 1.65 7.08
C VAL A 186 -3.76 2.96 6.59
N ASN A 187 -4.41 2.94 5.43
CA ASN A 187 -4.94 4.15 4.81
C ASN A 187 -6.13 4.76 5.57
N TRP A 188 -7.02 3.94 6.12
CA TRP A 188 -8.26 4.37 6.73
C TRP A 188 -8.20 4.34 8.26
N HIS A 189 -8.80 5.34 8.88
CA HIS A 189 -8.90 5.44 10.34
C HIS A 189 -10.38 5.45 10.78
N PRO A 190 -10.87 4.43 11.49
CA PRO A 190 -12.29 4.30 11.82
C PRO A 190 -12.81 5.41 12.74
N ASN A 191 -11.92 6.06 13.51
CA ASN A 191 -12.26 7.12 14.46
C ASN A 191 -11.89 8.53 13.95
N VAL A 192 -11.61 8.71 12.65
CA VAL A 192 -11.47 10.01 11.99
C VAL A 192 -12.78 10.36 11.31
N SER A 193 -13.21 11.62 11.44
CA SER A 193 -14.48 12.10 10.91
C SER A 193 -14.30 13.36 10.08
N CYS A 194 -14.98 13.41 8.94
CA CYS A 194 -15.10 14.61 8.11
C CYS A 194 -16.35 15.44 8.43
N ALA A 195 -17.15 15.08 9.44
CA ALA A 195 -18.44 15.70 9.71
C ALA A 195 -18.36 17.21 10.00
N SER A 196 -17.23 17.67 10.55
CA SER A 196 -17.00 19.09 10.86
C SER A 196 -16.37 19.88 9.70
N PHE A 197 -16.15 19.26 8.53
CA PHE A 197 -15.61 19.95 7.37
C PHE A 197 -16.73 20.55 6.52
N ALA A 198 -16.77 21.87 6.40
CA ALA A 198 -17.79 22.60 5.63
C ALA A 198 -17.52 22.65 4.10
N GLY A 199 -16.37 22.14 3.65
CA GLY A 199 -16.01 22.10 2.23
C GLY A 199 -16.60 20.88 1.50
N GLN A 200 -16.29 20.77 0.19
CA GLN A 200 -16.65 19.59 -0.60
C GLN A 200 -15.71 18.42 -0.29
N ASN A 201 -16.28 17.24 -0.16
CA ASN A 201 -15.54 15.99 -0.06
C ASN A 201 -15.39 15.37 -1.46
N PRO A 202 -14.26 14.72 -1.78
CA PRO A 202 -14.01 14.09 -3.08
C PRO A 202 -14.85 12.82 -3.27
#